data_3eb8a8725552f9a4cf596cddd858ea1e
#
_entry.id   3eb8a8725552f9a4cf596cddd858ea1e
#
_cell.length_a   1.000
_cell.length_b   1.000
_cell.length_c   1.000
_cell.angle_alpha   90.00
_cell.angle_beta   90.00
_cell.angle_gamma   90.00
#
_symmetry.space_group_name_H-M   'P 1'
#
loop_
_entity.id
_entity.type
_entity.pdbx_description
1 polymer ?
#
loop_
_entity_poly.entity_id
_entity_poly.type
_entity_poly.pdbx_seq_one_letter_code
_entity_poly.pdbx_strand_id
1 'polypeptide(L)'
;GAWYNGEWKEDQKNGKGTYHWDDGSIYEGQWQQNMRSGKGIYKYADGDIYSGQWKEDLQNGKGEYRYANKDIYEGTYLQGERHGEGVFRYANGDVYIGQFANGEKNGYGTLEWNNGDSYAGYWKNDKHNGKGKLKKKGGDTFDGTFKDGKMHGEIIIHFSNGIKFKGTYKNGRANGKAIEEDKDGKRFEGSYKNGMRDGSYIMKDRNGNVTETGVYKMRVKQKQ
;
A
#
# COMPACT_ATOMS: atom_id res chain seq x y z
N GLY A 1 25.46 -32.03 12.74
CA GLY A 1 24.35 -32.23 13.67
C GLY A 1 23.97 -30.94 14.38
N ALA A 2 22.71 -30.78 14.79
CA ALA A 2 22.26 -29.64 15.57
C ALA A 2 22.94 -29.59 16.94
N TRP A 3 23.24 -28.39 17.42
CA TRP A 3 23.85 -28.21 18.74
C TRP A 3 23.45 -26.87 19.36
N TYR A 4 23.51 -26.82 20.72
CA TYR A 4 23.25 -25.60 21.51
C TYR A 4 24.44 -25.26 22.39
N ASN A 5 24.79 -24.00 22.41
CA ASN A 5 25.78 -23.45 23.34
C ASN A 5 25.17 -22.26 24.09
N GLY A 6 24.97 -22.40 25.39
CA GLY A 6 24.32 -21.36 26.17
C GLY A 6 23.95 -21.79 27.58
N GLU A 7 23.14 -20.96 28.22
CA GLU A 7 22.71 -21.14 29.62
C GLU A 7 21.58 -22.19 29.70
N TRP A 8 21.59 -22.94 30.78
CA TRP A 8 20.62 -23.97 31.11
C TRP A 8 20.05 -23.76 32.49
N LYS A 9 18.78 -24.07 32.67
CA LYS A 9 18.11 -24.15 33.94
C LYS A 9 17.13 -25.32 33.95
N GLU A 10 17.23 -26.21 34.92
CA GLU A 10 16.34 -27.38 35.09
C GLU A 10 16.24 -28.19 33.74
N ASP A 11 17.41 -28.53 33.19
CA ASP A 11 17.56 -29.25 31.89
C ASP A 11 16.89 -28.59 30.67
N GLN A 12 16.54 -27.29 30.77
CA GLN A 12 15.95 -26.50 29.70
C GLN A 12 16.90 -25.38 29.28
N LYS A 13 16.92 -25.06 27.98
CA LYS A 13 17.58 -23.86 27.46
C LYS A 13 16.92 -22.64 28.12
N ASN A 14 17.73 -21.83 28.79
CA ASN A 14 17.25 -20.67 29.54
C ASN A 14 18.36 -19.61 29.61
N GLY A 15 18.02 -18.33 29.51
CA GLY A 15 19.03 -17.27 29.44
C GLY A 15 19.58 -17.07 28.02
N LYS A 16 20.83 -16.68 27.88
CA LYS A 16 21.46 -16.45 26.58
C LYS A 16 22.01 -17.72 25.99
N GLY A 17 21.87 -17.88 24.67
CA GLY A 17 22.47 -19.01 23.97
C GLY A 17 22.31 -18.96 22.47
N THR A 18 23.14 -19.77 21.81
CA THR A 18 23.16 -19.96 20.36
C THR A 18 22.75 -21.38 20.03
N TYR A 19 21.81 -21.53 19.10
CA TYR A 19 21.41 -22.83 18.57
C TYR A 19 21.73 -22.91 17.08
N HIS A 20 22.35 -23.97 16.67
CA HIS A 20 22.63 -24.31 15.28
C HIS A 20 21.76 -25.50 14.86
N TRP A 21 20.98 -25.35 13.81
CA TRP A 21 20.20 -26.42 13.21
C TRP A 21 20.98 -27.14 12.11
N ASP A 22 20.56 -28.35 11.79
CA ASP A 22 21.20 -29.17 10.75
C ASP A 22 21.04 -28.59 9.33
N ASP A 23 20.01 -27.76 9.12
CA ASP A 23 19.76 -27.05 7.86
C ASP A 23 20.68 -25.84 7.63
N GLY A 24 21.50 -25.49 8.63
CA GLY A 24 22.39 -24.34 8.60
C GLY A 24 21.78 -23.06 9.21
N SER A 25 20.53 -23.09 9.67
CA SER A 25 19.93 -21.98 10.39
C SER A 25 20.60 -21.78 11.75
N ILE A 26 20.64 -20.53 12.23
CA ILE A 26 21.27 -20.17 13.51
C ILE A 26 20.36 -19.21 14.26
N TYR A 27 20.11 -19.46 15.52
CA TYR A 27 19.53 -18.47 16.43
C TYR A 27 20.53 -18.11 17.52
N GLU A 28 20.71 -16.83 17.72
CA GLU A 28 21.50 -16.26 18.83
C GLU A 28 20.61 -15.30 19.62
N GLY A 29 20.33 -15.60 20.87
CA GLY A 29 19.44 -14.76 21.66
C GLY A 29 19.05 -15.33 23.00
N GLN A 30 17.93 -14.84 23.50
CA GLN A 30 17.39 -15.24 24.80
C GLN A 30 16.47 -16.46 24.65
N TRP A 31 16.51 -17.31 25.65
CA TRP A 31 15.74 -18.55 25.75
C TRP A 31 14.97 -18.57 27.07
N GLN A 32 13.81 -19.14 27.07
CA GLN A 32 13.00 -19.43 28.23
C GLN A 32 12.28 -20.78 28.05
N GLN A 33 12.54 -21.74 28.94
CA GLN A 33 11.90 -23.07 28.89
C GLN A 33 11.98 -23.72 27.50
N ASN A 34 13.18 -23.79 26.93
CA ASN A 34 13.47 -24.30 25.59
C ASN A 34 12.95 -23.46 24.38
N MET A 35 12.20 -22.39 24.62
CA MET A 35 11.63 -21.53 23.57
C MET A 35 12.45 -20.25 23.42
N ARG A 36 12.54 -19.73 22.18
CA ARG A 36 13.09 -18.40 21.90
C ARG A 36 12.21 -17.35 22.58
N SER A 37 12.83 -16.44 23.30
CA SER A 37 12.15 -15.41 24.09
C SER A 37 13.01 -14.16 24.15
N GLY A 38 12.41 -12.98 24.44
CA GLY A 38 13.17 -11.74 24.55
C GLY A 38 13.82 -11.32 23.25
N LYS A 39 15.06 -10.81 23.29
CA LYS A 39 15.79 -10.36 22.09
C LYS A 39 16.61 -11.48 21.49
N GLY A 40 16.59 -11.59 20.16
CA GLY A 40 17.42 -12.55 19.46
C GLY A 40 17.50 -12.31 17.95
N ILE A 41 18.50 -12.90 17.33
CA ILE A 41 18.75 -12.87 15.90
C ILE A 41 18.59 -14.29 15.36
N TYR A 42 17.75 -14.46 14.35
CA TYR A 42 17.61 -15.72 13.61
C TYR A 42 18.15 -15.53 12.20
N LYS A 43 19.11 -16.32 11.84
CA LYS A 43 19.66 -16.43 10.48
C LYS A 43 19.09 -17.71 9.87
N TYR A 44 18.25 -17.55 8.86
CA TYR A 44 17.63 -18.66 8.15
C TYR A 44 18.59 -19.26 7.12
N ALA A 45 18.40 -20.53 6.80
CA ALA A 45 19.25 -21.25 5.84
C ALA A 45 19.18 -20.66 4.41
N ASP A 46 18.08 -20.02 4.05
CA ASP A 46 17.87 -19.37 2.76
C ASP A 46 18.49 -17.97 2.64
N GLY A 47 19.10 -17.48 3.73
CA GLY A 47 19.77 -16.19 3.79
C GLY A 47 18.94 -15.06 4.38
N ASP A 48 17.69 -15.30 4.74
CA ASP A 48 16.87 -14.34 5.50
C ASP A 48 17.46 -14.14 6.91
N ILE A 49 17.23 -12.96 7.48
CA ILE A 49 17.66 -12.63 8.84
C ILE A 49 16.53 -11.89 9.55
N TYR A 50 16.13 -12.38 10.71
CA TYR A 50 15.29 -11.63 11.63
C TYR A 50 16.09 -11.21 12.85
N SER A 51 16.00 -9.94 13.22
CA SER A 51 16.59 -9.39 14.45
C SER A 51 15.51 -8.65 15.24
N GLY A 52 15.11 -9.15 16.38
CA GLY A 52 14.01 -8.54 17.10
C GLY A 52 13.59 -9.29 18.37
N GLN A 53 12.34 -9.05 18.74
CA GLN A 53 11.73 -9.62 19.93
C GLN A 53 11.01 -10.93 19.60
N TRP A 54 11.08 -11.84 20.56
CA TRP A 54 10.53 -13.19 20.51
C TRP A 54 9.65 -13.47 21.71
N LYS A 55 8.60 -14.21 21.52
CA LYS A 55 7.78 -14.77 22.58
C LYS A 55 7.31 -16.17 22.18
N GLU A 56 7.62 -17.18 23.01
CA GLU A 56 7.15 -18.56 22.78
C GLU A 56 7.46 -19.05 21.35
N ASP A 57 8.74 -18.92 20.93
CA ASP A 57 9.25 -19.25 19.59
C ASP A 57 8.72 -18.41 18.42
N LEU A 58 7.85 -17.45 18.66
CA LEU A 58 7.30 -16.59 17.63
C LEU A 58 7.89 -15.16 17.69
N GLN A 59 8.06 -14.54 16.53
CA GLN A 59 8.38 -13.12 16.44
C GLN A 59 7.23 -12.32 17.07
N ASN A 60 7.56 -11.46 18.03
CA ASN A 60 6.53 -10.73 18.79
C ASN A 60 7.11 -9.44 19.38
N GLY A 61 6.53 -8.30 19.03
CA GLY A 61 7.07 -6.99 19.36
C GLY A 61 7.89 -6.39 18.23
N LYS A 62 8.84 -5.52 18.54
CA LYS A 62 9.64 -4.82 17.51
C LYS A 62 10.71 -5.73 16.92
N GLY A 63 10.87 -5.65 15.60
CA GLY A 63 11.91 -6.37 14.89
C GLY A 63 12.18 -5.85 13.49
N GLU A 64 13.34 -6.24 12.97
CA GLU A 64 13.75 -6.03 11.59
C GLU A 64 13.88 -7.39 10.89
N TYR A 65 13.32 -7.51 9.72
CA TYR A 65 13.46 -8.68 8.85
C TYR A 65 14.17 -8.28 7.56
N ARG A 66 15.30 -8.89 7.30
CA ARG A 66 16.08 -8.73 6.07
C ARG A 66 15.91 -9.97 5.22
N TYR A 67 15.24 -9.82 4.10
CA TYR A 67 15.03 -10.89 3.13
C TYR A 67 16.28 -11.11 2.26
N ALA A 68 16.52 -12.33 1.83
CA ALA A 68 17.63 -12.66 0.94
C ALA A 68 17.55 -11.91 -0.40
N ASN A 69 16.34 -11.55 -0.85
CA ASN A 69 16.12 -10.72 -2.03
C ASN A 69 16.43 -9.21 -1.83
N LYS A 70 16.92 -8.82 -0.63
CA LYS A 70 17.25 -7.46 -0.19
C LYS A 70 16.06 -6.58 0.18
N ASP A 71 14.85 -7.12 0.26
CA ASP A 71 13.75 -6.43 0.93
C ASP A 71 14.05 -6.29 2.43
N ILE A 72 13.54 -5.24 3.06
CA ILE A 72 13.69 -5.03 4.51
C ILE A 72 12.35 -4.59 5.08
N TYR A 73 11.90 -5.28 6.12
CA TYR A 73 10.80 -4.83 6.96
C TYR A 73 11.33 -4.43 8.34
N GLU A 74 10.95 -3.27 8.81
CA GLU A 74 11.20 -2.80 10.17
C GLU A 74 9.86 -2.38 10.79
N GLY A 75 9.46 -3.03 11.88
CA GLY A 75 8.17 -2.74 12.49
C GLY A 75 7.80 -3.69 13.62
N THR A 76 6.51 -3.79 13.86
CA THR A 76 5.94 -4.62 14.92
C THR A 76 5.51 -5.97 14.36
N TYR A 77 5.65 -7.00 15.18
CA TYR A 77 5.19 -8.36 14.95
C TYR A 77 4.21 -8.79 16.03
N LEU A 78 3.23 -9.57 15.64
CA LEU A 78 2.31 -10.26 16.54
C LEU A 78 2.18 -11.72 16.08
N GLN A 79 2.56 -12.66 16.97
CA GLN A 79 2.47 -14.11 16.69
C GLN A 79 3.12 -14.54 15.36
N GLY A 80 4.28 -13.99 15.04
CA GLY A 80 5.04 -14.31 13.83
C GLY A 80 4.70 -13.48 12.59
N GLU A 81 3.66 -12.66 12.64
CA GLU A 81 3.21 -11.88 11.50
C GLU A 81 3.44 -10.38 11.68
N ARG A 82 3.72 -9.67 10.58
CA ARG A 82 3.80 -8.20 10.60
C ARG A 82 2.46 -7.62 11.06
N HIS A 83 2.52 -6.71 12.04
CA HIS A 83 1.33 -6.14 12.66
C HIS A 83 1.61 -4.72 13.15
N GLY A 84 0.56 -3.85 13.21
CA GLY A 84 0.73 -2.47 13.64
C GLY A 84 1.56 -1.64 12.67
N GLU A 85 2.30 -0.66 13.18
CA GLU A 85 3.09 0.25 12.36
C GLU A 85 4.40 -0.41 11.89
N GLY A 86 4.76 -0.16 10.62
CA GLY A 86 6.00 -0.65 10.06
C GLY A 86 6.42 0.08 8.79
N VAL A 87 7.68 -0.14 8.43
CA VAL A 87 8.30 0.34 7.19
C VAL A 87 8.75 -0.88 6.38
N PHE A 88 8.28 -0.98 5.16
CA PHE A 88 8.74 -1.99 4.21
C PHE A 88 9.51 -1.33 3.08
N ARG A 89 10.78 -1.66 2.94
CA ARG A 89 11.68 -1.20 1.88
C ARG A 89 11.89 -2.34 0.90
N TYR A 90 11.38 -2.18 -0.30
CA TYR A 90 11.54 -3.17 -1.37
C TYR A 90 12.91 -3.04 -2.04
N ALA A 91 13.47 -4.12 -2.51
CA ALA A 91 14.75 -4.15 -3.21
C ALA A 91 14.75 -3.30 -4.49
N ASN A 92 13.59 -3.09 -5.09
CA ASN A 92 13.42 -2.24 -6.28
C ASN A 92 13.41 -0.72 -5.95
N GLY A 93 13.50 -0.35 -4.67
CA GLY A 93 13.53 1.04 -4.20
C GLY A 93 12.16 1.60 -3.79
N ASP A 94 11.07 0.84 -3.91
CA ASP A 94 9.78 1.24 -3.37
C ASP A 94 9.83 1.25 -1.82
N VAL A 95 9.05 2.14 -1.19
CA VAL A 95 8.97 2.22 0.27
C VAL A 95 7.52 2.36 0.72
N TYR A 96 7.08 1.44 1.55
CA TYR A 96 5.80 1.54 2.24
C TYR A 96 6.02 1.90 3.70
N ILE A 97 5.26 2.87 4.20
CA ILE A 97 5.21 3.28 5.61
C ILE A 97 3.75 3.27 6.04
N GLY A 98 3.39 2.45 7.00
CA GLY A 98 2.00 2.38 7.46
C GLY A 98 1.67 1.13 8.24
N GLN A 99 0.38 0.85 8.30
CA GLN A 99 -0.20 -0.19 9.13
C GLN A 99 -0.21 -1.55 8.42
N PHE A 100 0.02 -2.57 9.23
CA PHE A 100 -0.04 -3.99 8.86
C PHE A 100 -1.00 -4.74 9.78
N ALA A 101 -1.67 -5.74 9.23
CA ALA A 101 -2.39 -6.75 10.00
C ALA A 101 -2.28 -8.09 9.27
N ASN A 102 -2.01 -9.17 10.02
CA ASN A 102 -1.85 -10.52 9.48
C ASN A 102 -0.87 -10.58 8.30
N GLY A 103 0.26 -9.89 8.42
CA GLY A 103 1.32 -9.87 7.42
C GLY A 103 1.07 -8.96 6.20
N GLU A 104 -0.12 -8.39 6.03
CA GLU A 104 -0.53 -7.59 4.87
C GLU A 104 -0.65 -6.10 5.22
N LYS A 105 -0.50 -5.21 4.22
CA LYS A 105 -0.82 -3.78 4.37
C LYS A 105 -2.31 -3.64 4.64
N ASN A 106 -2.65 -3.06 5.80
CA ASN A 106 -4.03 -2.96 6.28
C ASN A 106 -4.17 -1.75 7.21
N GLY A 107 -5.08 -0.83 6.92
CA GLY A 107 -5.20 0.44 7.60
C GLY A 107 -4.61 1.58 6.78
N TYR A 108 -4.17 2.66 7.42
CA TYR A 108 -3.60 3.80 6.72
C TYR A 108 -2.11 3.59 6.43
N GLY A 109 -1.66 4.00 5.24
CA GLY A 109 -0.26 3.95 4.87
C GLY A 109 0.07 4.71 3.60
N THR A 110 1.35 4.98 3.42
CA THR A 110 1.91 5.64 2.24
C THR A 110 2.86 4.70 1.52
N LEU A 111 2.69 4.56 0.21
CA LEU A 111 3.62 3.86 -0.67
C LEU A 111 4.25 4.87 -1.63
N GLU A 112 5.55 4.93 -1.63
CA GLU A 112 6.35 5.68 -2.60
C GLU A 112 7.02 4.67 -3.53
N TRP A 113 6.72 4.77 -4.83
CA TRP A 113 7.36 3.95 -5.85
C TRP A 113 8.67 4.60 -6.30
N ASN A 114 9.63 3.79 -6.69
CA ASN A 114 10.93 4.24 -7.16
C ASN A 114 10.86 5.10 -8.44
N ASN A 115 9.74 4.99 -9.17
CA ASN A 115 9.48 5.82 -10.35
C ASN A 115 9.05 7.26 -10.01
N GLY A 116 8.85 7.58 -8.72
CA GLY A 116 8.42 8.88 -8.20
C GLY A 116 6.91 9.08 -8.08
N ASP A 117 6.10 8.05 -8.34
CA ASP A 117 4.68 8.02 -7.98
C ASP A 117 4.53 7.82 -6.47
N SER A 118 3.40 8.22 -5.90
CA SER A 118 3.08 7.91 -4.50
C SER A 118 1.58 7.73 -4.27
N TYR A 119 1.23 6.90 -3.30
CA TYR A 119 -0.13 6.74 -2.82
C TYR A 119 -0.15 6.92 -1.30
N ALA A 120 -1.05 7.75 -0.80
CA ALA A 120 -1.33 7.92 0.62
C ALA A 120 -2.81 7.68 0.87
N GLY A 121 -3.15 6.71 1.70
CA GLY A 121 -4.55 6.36 1.94
C GLY A 121 -4.74 5.04 2.64
N TYR A 122 -5.97 4.54 2.59
CA TYR A 122 -6.35 3.30 3.24
C TYR A 122 -6.05 2.07 2.38
N TRP A 123 -5.65 1.02 3.06
CA TRP A 123 -5.26 -0.29 2.52
C TRP A 123 -6.10 -1.39 3.15
N LYS A 124 -6.36 -2.43 2.40
CA LYS A 124 -6.93 -3.68 2.88
C LYS A 124 -6.37 -4.83 2.05
N ASN A 125 -5.77 -5.81 2.73
CA ASN A 125 -5.19 -7.00 2.10
C ASN A 125 -4.29 -6.61 0.92
N ASP A 126 -3.27 -5.76 1.19
CA ASP A 126 -2.28 -5.23 0.23
C ASP A 126 -2.84 -4.38 -0.93
N LYS A 127 -4.13 -4.06 -0.94
CA LYS A 127 -4.79 -3.26 -1.98
C LYS A 127 -5.26 -1.91 -1.46
N HIS A 128 -5.20 -0.89 -2.31
CA HIS A 128 -5.84 0.40 -2.02
C HIS A 128 -7.33 0.17 -1.77
N ASN A 129 -7.86 0.60 -0.63
CA ASN A 129 -9.25 0.36 -0.26
C ASN A 129 -9.74 1.40 0.73
N GLY A 130 -10.66 2.26 0.32
CA GLY A 130 -11.12 3.41 1.09
C GLY A 130 -10.61 4.72 0.50
N LYS A 131 -10.60 5.78 1.31
CA LYS A 131 -10.11 7.09 0.87
C LYS A 131 -8.60 7.07 0.66
N GLY A 132 -8.15 7.74 -0.40
CA GLY A 132 -6.73 7.86 -0.67
C GLY A 132 -6.44 8.86 -1.79
N LYS A 133 -5.16 9.22 -1.89
CA LYS A 133 -4.62 10.12 -2.90
C LYS A 133 -3.44 9.49 -3.60
N LEU A 134 -3.59 9.28 -4.90
CA LEU A 134 -2.51 8.87 -5.79
C LEU A 134 -1.91 10.11 -6.44
N LYS A 135 -0.60 10.27 -6.39
CA LYS A 135 0.15 11.32 -7.05
C LYS A 135 1.13 10.68 -8.04
N LYS A 136 1.06 11.09 -9.27
CA LYS A 136 2.00 10.69 -10.32
C LYS A 136 3.21 11.61 -10.35
N LYS A 137 4.39 11.10 -10.69
CA LYS A 137 5.62 11.88 -10.87
C LYS A 137 5.41 13.06 -11.84
N GLY A 138 4.59 12.87 -12.87
CA GLY A 138 4.23 13.90 -13.85
C GLY A 138 3.35 15.04 -13.32
N GLY A 139 2.91 14.98 -12.05
CA GLY A 139 2.12 16.02 -11.40
C GLY A 139 0.61 15.74 -11.34
N ASP A 140 0.10 14.75 -12.06
CA ASP A 140 -1.31 14.36 -11.95
C ASP A 140 -1.62 13.84 -10.54
N THR A 141 -2.77 14.25 -10.00
CA THR A 141 -3.25 13.74 -8.71
C THR A 141 -4.67 13.20 -8.82
N PHE A 142 -4.92 12.10 -8.13
CA PHE A 142 -6.21 11.41 -8.07
C PHE A 142 -6.61 11.29 -6.60
N ASP A 143 -7.64 12.00 -6.20
CA ASP A 143 -8.10 12.06 -4.82
C ASP A 143 -9.53 11.52 -4.74
N GLY A 144 -9.77 10.56 -3.86
CA GLY A 144 -11.09 9.98 -3.69
C GLY A 144 -11.09 8.58 -3.11
N THR A 145 -12.06 7.76 -3.52
CA THR A 145 -12.26 6.43 -2.96
C THR A 145 -11.73 5.34 -3.90
N PHE A 146 -11.11 4.35 -3.29
CA PHE A 146 -10.59 3.16 -3.96
C PHE A 146 -11.29 1.91 -3.42
N LYS A 147 -11.44 0.91 -4.25
CA LYS A 147 -11.93 -0.41 -3.89
C LYS A 147 -11.14 -1.46 -4.65
N ASP A 148 -10.56 -2.42 -3.93
CA ASP A 148 -9.76 -3.51 -4.48
C ASP A 148 -8.68 -3.04 -5.48
N GLY A 149 -7.98 -1.94 -5.11
CA GLY A 149 -6.91 -1.34 -5.91
C GLY A 149 -7.37 -0.44 -7.05
N LYS A 150 -8.68 -0.23 -7.25
CA LYS A 150 -9.23 0.56 -8.37
C LYS A 150 -10.01 1.77 -7.86
N MET A 151 -9.95 2.87 -8.60
CA MET A 151 -10.81 4.03 -8.35
C MET A 151 -12.28 3.60 -8.36
N HIS A 152 -13.05 4.00 -7.35
CA HIS A 152 -14.45 3.65 -7.18
C HIS A 152 -15.16 4.73 -6.36
N GLY A 153 -16.36 5.14 -6.79
CA GLY A 153 -17.07 6.25 -6.15
C GLY A 153 -16.61 7.62 -6.66
N GLU A 154 -16.71 8.64 -5.83
CA GLU A 154 -16.34 10.00 -6.21
C GLU A 154 -14.81 10.15 -6.28
N ILE A 155 -14.33 10.72 -7.40
CA ILE A 155 -12.91 10.98 -7.65
C ILE A 155 -12.75 12.41 -8.15
N ILE A 156 -11.75 13.09 -7.62
CA ILE A 156 -11.28 14.40 -8.10
C ILE A 156 -9.87 14.17 -8.70
N ILE A 157 -9.70 14.62 -9.95
CA ILE A 157 -8.41 14.54 -10.62
C ILE A 157 -7.95 15.95 -10.96
N HIS A 158 -6.71 16.25 -10.62
CA HIS A 158 -6.01 17.42 -11.13
C HIS A 158 -4.91 16.92 -12.05
N PHE A 159 -5.05 17.25 -13.33
CA PHE A 159 -4.02 16.93 -14.32
C PHE A 159 -2.94 18.01 -14.33
N SER A 160 -1.71 17.62 -14.61
CA SER A 160 -0.54 18.51 -14.68
C SER A 160 -0.67 19.59 -15.74
N ASN A 161 -1.52 19.37 -16.77
CA ASN A 161 -1.83 20.36 -17.80
C ASN A 161 -2.89 21.40 -17.39
N GLY A 162 -3.33 21.39 -16.12
CA GLY A 162 -4.31 22.32 -15.54
C GLY A 162 -5.77 21.90 -15.68
N ILE A 163 -6.07 20.80 -16.35
CA ILE A 163 -7.43 20.24 -16.41
C ILE A 163 -7.79 19.65 -15.05
N LYS A 164 -9.01 19.92 -14.59
CA LYS A 164 -9.62 19.29 -13.41
C LYS A 164 -10.78 18.43 -13.85
N PHE A 165 -10.91 17.28 -13.22
CA PHE A 165 -12.04 16.37 -13.38
C PHE A 165 -12.63 16.05 -12.03
N LYS A 166 -13.96 16.12 -11.91
CA LYS A 166 -14.70 15.62 -10.76
C LYS A 166 -15.82 14.73 -11.25
N GLY A 167 -15.84 13.47 -10.85
CA GLY A 167 -16.88 12.55 -11.29
C GLY A 167 -16.88 11.22 -10.58
N THR A 168 -17.81 10.38 -10.95
CA THR A 168 -17.99 9.04 -10.37
C THR A 168 -17.23 8.01 -11.17
N TYR A 169 -16.55 7.11 -10.46
CA TYR A 169 -15.81 5.96 -11.01
C TYR A 169 -16.44 4.65 -10.57
N LYS A 170 -16.39 3.66 -11.44
CA LYS A 170 -16.74 2.28 -11.15
C LYS A 170 -15.67 1.36 -11.74
N ASN A 171 -15.02 0.57 -10.87
CA ASN A 171 -13.97 -0.38 -11.26
C ASN A 171 -12.86 0.26 -12.11
N GLY A 172 -12.39 1.46 -11.71
CA GLY A 172 -11.28 2.16 -12.36
C GLY A 172 -11.65 2.94 -13.63
N ARG A 173 -12.94 3.03 -13.99
CA ARG A 173 -13.41 3.79 -15.16
C ARG A 173 -14.45 4.82 -14.75
N ALA A 174 -14.38 6.01 -15.38
CA ALA A 174 -15.41 7.03 -15.18
C ALA A 174 -16.77 6.47 -15.60
N ASN A 175 -17.77 6.58 -14.73
CA ASN A 175 -19.09 6.01 -14.91
C ASN A 175 -20.13 6.79 -14.09
N GLY A 176 -20.95 7.59 -14.73
CA GLY A 176 -21.91 8.48 -14.11
C GLY A 176 -21.64 9.94 -14.44
N LYS A 177 -22.19 10.83 -13.64
CA LYS A 177 -22.03 12.28 -13.85
C LYS A 177 -20.58 12.73 -13.60
N ALA A 178 -20.15 13.70 -14.39
CA ALA A 178 -18.84 14.30 -14.25
C ALA A 178 -18.82 15.77 -14.69
N ILE A 179 -17.88 16.51 -14.12
CA ILE A 179 -17.52 17.88 -14.49
C ILE A 179 -16.04 17.87 -14.85
N GLU A 180 -15.73 18.43 -16.02
CA GLU A 180 -14.36 18.74 -16.41
C GLU A 180 -14.21 20.27 -16.51
N GLU A 181 -13.11 20.79 -16.01
CA GLU A 181 -12.75 22.19 -16.12
C GLU A 181 -11.37 22.30 -16.74
N ASP A 182 -11.25 23.03 -17.84
CA ASP A 182 -9.95 23.28 -18.45
C ASP A 182 -9.19 24.42 -17.74
N LYS A 183 -7.94 24.63 -18.13
CA LYS A 183 -7.09 25.68 -17.58
C LYS A 183 -7.64 27.10 -17.76
N ASP A 184 -8.51 27.31 -18.73
CA ASP A 184 -9.12 28.60 -19.06
C ASP A 184 -10.49 28.79 -18.37
N GLY A 185 -10.91 27.83 -17.54
CA GLY A 185 -12.15 27.83 -16.78
C GLY A 185 -13.39 27.41 -17.57
N LYS A 186 -13.22 26.90 -18.78
CA LYS A 186 -14.35 26.33 -19.53
C LYS A 186 -14.70 24.97 -18.95
N ARG A 187 -16.02 24.69 -18.87
CA ARG A 187 -16.53 23.49 -18.21
C ARG A 187 -17.33 22.62 -19.18
N PHE A 188 -17.09 21.32 -19.08
CA PHE A 188 -17.97 20.27 -19.54
C PHE A 188 -18.73 19.71 -18.33
N GLU A 189 -20.05 19.63 -18.42
CA GLU A 189 -20.91 18.95 -17.44
C GLU A 189 -21.70 17.88 -18.18
N GLY A 190 -21.48 16.62 -17.85
CA GLY A 190 -22.12 15.52 -18.60
C GLY A 190 -21.97 14.18 -17.88
N SER A 191 -22.15 13.11 -18.66
CA SER A 191 -22.09 11.76 -18.14
C SER A 191 -21.04 10.92 -18.87
N TYR A 192 -20.56 9.92 -18.16
CA TYR A 192 -19.62 8.92 -18.63
C TYR A 192 -20.20 7.52 -18.48
N LYS A 193 -19.87 6.63 -19.39
CA LYS A 193 -20.13 5.21 -19.35
C LYS A 193 -18.87 4.45 -19.77
N ASN A 194 -18.36 3.58 -18.86
CA ASN A 194 -17.15 2.80 -19.10
C ASN A 194 -15.92 3.62 -19.54
N GLY A 195 -15.76 4.85 -18.99
CA GLY A 195 -14.64 5.75 -19.29
C GLY A 195 -14.83 6.62 -20.53
N MET A 196 -15.97 6.58 -21.17
CA MET A 196 -16.29 7.38 -22.36
C MET A 196 -17.44 8.33 -22.07
N ARG A 197 -17.41 9.54 -22.65
CA ARG A 197 -18.55 10.46 -22.60
C ARG A 197 -19.76 9.80 -23.26
N ASP A 198 -20.90 9.80 -22.56
CA ASP A 198 -22.16 9.17 -23.00
C ASP A 198 -23.35 9.92 -22.39
N GLY A 199 -24.37 10.22 -23.22
CA GLY A 199 -25.54 10.96 -22.79
C GLY A 199 -25.42 12.46 -22.97
N SER A 200 -26.39 13.20 -22.42
CA SER A 200 -26.50 14.66 -22.54
C SER A 200 -25.33 15.36 -21.88
N TYR A 201 -24.92 16.48 -22.45
CA TYR A 201 -23.89 17.34 -21.88
C TYR A 201 -24.22 18.84 -22.09
N ILE A 202 -23.57 19.66 -21.27
CA ILE A 202 -23.59 21.12 -21.33
C ILE A 202 -22.14 21.60 -21.29
N MET A 203 -21.79 22.49 -22.21
CA MET A 203 -20.55 23.26 -22.19
C MET A 203 -20.82 24.65 -21.65
N LYS A 204 -19.95 25.15 -20.78
CA LYS A 204 -20.02 26.49 -20.22
C LYS A 204 -18.71 27.23 -20.40
N ASP A 205 -18.78 28.54 -20.58
CA ASP A 205 -17.61 29.41 -20.50
C ASP A 205 -17.15 29.59 -19.03
N ARG A 206 -16.05 30.33 -18.84
CA ARG A 206 -15.50 30.63 -17.51
C ARG A 206 -16.45 31.41 -16.60
N ASN A 207 -17.43 32.13 -17.17
CA ASN A 207 -18.42 32.91 -16.44
C ASN A 207 -19.66 32.07 -16.08
N GLY A 208 -19.72 30.82 -16.55
CA GLY A 208 -20.82 29.89 -16.32
C GLY A 208 -21.95 29.99 -17.38
N ASN A 209 -21.78 30.80 -18.45
CA ASN A 209 -22.76 30.89 -19.52
C ASN A 209 -22.69 29.61 -20.38
N VAL A 210 -23.87 29.09 -20.74
CA VAL A 210 -23.96 27.93 -21.64
C VAL A 210 -23.52 28.31 -23.04
N THR A 211 -22.54 27.61 -23.57
CA THR A 211 -22.01 27.83 -24.94
C THR A 211 -22.41 26.76 -25.90
N GLU A 212 -22.71 25.57 -25.42
CA GLU A 212 -23.11 24.44 -26.24
C GLU A 212 -23.89 23.41 -25.40
N THR A 213 -24.83 22.71 -26.03
CA THR A 213 -25.46 21.50 -25.49
C THR A 213 -25.47 20.42 -26.57
N GLY A 214 -25.54 19.15 -26.15
CA GLY A 214 -25.59 18.05 -27.09
C GLY A 214 -25.70 16.70 -26.40
N VAL A 215 -25.54 15.66 -27.18
CA VAL A 215 -25.58 14.28 -26.73
C VAL A 215 -24.36 13.54 -27.28
N TYR A 216 -23.63 12.84 -26.41
CA TYR A 216 -22.62 11.85 -26.81
C TYR A 216 -23.27 10.47 -26.90
N LYS A 217 -22.95 9.76 -27.97
CA LYS A 217 -23.35 8.37 -28.12
C LYS A 217 -22.10 7.57 -28.47
N MET A 218 -21.63 6.80 -27.50
CA MET A 218 -20.44 5.95 -27.63
C MET A 218 -19.21 6.62 -28.30
N ARG A 219 -18.75 7.78 -27.82
CA ARG A 219 -17.64 8.61 -28.35
C ARG A 219 -17.96 9.52 -29.53
N VAL A 220 -19.08 9.40 -30.18
CA VAL A 220 -19.41 10.26 -31.32
C VAL A 220 -20.25 11.43 -30.83
N LYS A 221 -19.72 12.65 -30.97
CA LYS A 221 -20.45 13.88 -30.73
C LYS A 221 -21.56 13.99 -31.75
N GLN A 222 -22.81 14.00 -31.31
CA GLN A 222 -23.95 14.30 -32.18
C GLN A 222 -24.38 15.73 -31.87
N LYS A 223 -24.31 16.64 -32.85
CA LYS A 223 -24.89 17.97 -32.79
C LYS A 223 -26.40 17.83 -32.86
N GLN A 224 -27.12 18.41 -31.94
CA GLN A 224 -28.55 18.72 -32.07
C GLN A 224 -28.74 19.97 -32.90
#